data_6a990be4fbfc024860183ee2374abcbd
#
_entry.id   6a990be4fbfc024860183ee2374abcbd
#
_cell.length_a   1.000
_cell.length_b   1.000
_cell.length_c   1.000
_cell.angle_alpha   90.00
_cell.angle_beta   90.00
_cell.angle_gamma   90.00
#
_symmetry.space_group_name_H-M   'P 1'
#
loop_
_entity.id
_entity.type
_entity.pdbx_description
1 polymer ?
#
loop_
_entity_poly.entity_id
_entity_poly.type
_entity_poly.pdbx_seq_one_letter_code
_entity_poly.pdbx_strand_id
1 'polypeptide(L)'
;MSRFYLQVPNDTSLDDWSDDRIWDGLATRFDLDGWTLQTGTITDRSVLPMRSFVQSPMRHGRLFLAGDAAHIVPPTGAKGLNLAVADVGLLAPALVDLIRNDDRQLADGYSDTALRRVWRCTHFSWWMTTMLHTSEDPFDAQLQLSQLRWVASSEAGATGLAENYAGLPIGF
;
A
#
# COMPACT_ATOMS: atom_id res chain seq x y z
N MET A 1 -18.50 0.60 -12.03
CA MET A 1 -18.52 0.54 -10.55
C MET A 1 -17.25 1.20 -10.06
N SER A 2 -17.36 2.13 -9.12
CA SER A 2 -16.23 2.84 -8.52
C SER A 2 -16.13 2.44 -7.04
N ARG A 3 -14.91 2.47 -6.47
CA ARG A 3 -14.67 2.25 -5.04
C ARG A 3 -13.99 3.50 -4.48
N PHE A 4 -14.52 3.98 -3.37
CA PHE A 4 -13.95 5.09 -2.63
C PHE A 4 -13.48 4.63 -1.25
N TYR A 5 -12.44 5.28 -0.74
CA TYR A 5 -11.93 5.07 0.60
C TYR A 5 -12.01 6.40 1.35
N LEU A 6 -12.73 6.41 2.47
CA LEU A 6 -12.75 7.52 3.42
C LEU A 6 -11.94 7.14 4.65
N GLN A 7 -11.07 8.04 5.09
CA GLN A 7 -10.39 7.86 6.37
C GLN A 7 -11.38 8.04 7.52
N VAL A 8 -11.44 7.06 8.40
CA VAL A 8 -12.26 7.06 9.62
C VAL A 8 -11.47 6.37 10.74
N PRO A 9 -11.81 6.60 12.03
CA PRO A 9 -11.28 5.83 13.14
C PRO A 9 -11.55 4.33 12.98
N ASN A 10 -10.65 3.48 13.53
CA ASN A 10 -10.77 2.01 13.40
C ASN A 10 -12.00 1.42 14.10
N ASP A 11 -12.51 2.11 15.10
CA ASP A 11 -13.70 1.77 15.91
C ASP A 11 -15.00 2.35 15.35
N THR A 12 -14.98 2.90 14.14
CA THR A 12 -16.15 3.47 13.49
C THR A 12 -17.25 2.43 13.28
N SER A 13 -18.46 2.74 13.75
CA SER A 13 -19.65 1.95 13.44
C SER A 13 -20.22 2.36 12.08
N LEU A 14 -20.57 1.39 11.25
CA LEU A 14 -21.27 1.64 9.98
C LEU A 14 -22.68 2.19 10.18
N ASP A 15 -23.29 1.94 11.34
CA ASP A 15 -24.62 2.45 11.67
C ASP A 15 -24.63 3.99 11.81
N ASP A 16 -23.48 4.58 12.14
CA ASP A 16 -23.30 6.02 12.25
C ASP A 16 -23.04 6.69 10.90
N TRP A 17 -22.89 5.91 9.83
CA TRP A 17 -22.54 6.37 8.49
C TRP A 17 -23.69 6.10 7.50
N SER A 18 -24.66 7.02 7.44
CA SER A 18 -25.66 7.00 6.37
C SER A 18 -25.05 7.24 5.00
N ASP A 19 -25.77 6.88 3.94
CA ASP A 19 -25.34 7.15 2.56
C ASP A 19 -25.12 8.66 2.34
N ASP A 20 -25.99 9.51 2.86
CA ASP A 20 -25.84 10.97 2.78
C ASP A 20 -24.54 11.44 3.44
N ARG A 21 -24.25 10.96 4.65
CA ARG A 21 -22.99 11.29 5.34
C ARG A 21 -21.75 10.86 4.57
N ILE A 22 -21.82 9.70 3.91
CA ILE A 22 -20.71 9.22 3.06
C ILE A 22 -20.54 10.15 1.85
N TRP A 23 -21.63 10.51 1.18
CA TRP A 23 -21.59 11.40 0.03
C TRP A 23 -21.12 12.81 0.38
N ASP A 24 -21.56 13.37 1.50
CA ASP A 24 -21.09 14.67 2.01
C ASP A 24 -19.59 14.63 2.32
N GLY A 25 -19.13 13.55 2.97
CA GLY A 25 -17.71 13.35 3.27
C GLY A 25 -16.86 13.23 2.00
N LEU A 26 -17.35 12.59 0.96
CA LEU A 26 -16.69 12.52 -0.34
C LEU A 26 -16.74 13.86 -1.07
N ALA A 27 -17.89 14.52 -1.13
CA ALA A 27 -18.05 15.81 -1.79
C ALA A 27 -17.08 16.87 -1.25
N THR A 28 -16.92 16.93 0.08
CA THR A 28 -15.96 17.85 0.73
C THR A 28 -14.51 17.62 0.27
N ARG A 29 -14.14 16.36 -0.02
CA ARG A 29 -12.77 15.97 -0.43
C ARG A 29 -12.53 16.13 -1.92
N PHE A 30 -13.60 16.10 -2.70
CA PHE A 30 -13.60 16.29 -4.14
C PHE A 30 -14.11 17.67 -4.56
N ASP A 31 -14.01 18.65 -3.65
CA ASP A 31 -14.40 20.03 -3.91
C ASP A 31 -13.39 20.69 -4.86
N LEU A 32 -13.73 20.73 -6.16
CA LEU A 32 -12.95 21.32 -7.23
C LEU A 32 -13.82 22.31 -8.01
N ASP A 33 -13.27 23.47 -8.31
CA ASP A 33 -13.93 24.49 -9.12
C ASP A 33 -14.40 23.92 -10.47
N GLY A 34 -15.70 24.07 -10.75
CA GLY A 34 -16.27 23.64 -12.02
C GLY A 34 -16.55 22.13 -12.14
N TRP A 35 -16.37 21.35 -11.08
CA TRP A 35 -16.67 19.93 -11.05
C TRP A 35 -17.56 19.56 -9.87
N THR A 36 -18.48 18.63 -10.07
CA THR A 36 -19.37 18.13 -9.03
C THR A 36 -19.35 16.61 -9.00
N LEU A 37 -19.13 16.05 -7.81
CA LEU A 37 -19.18 14.60 -7.61
C LEU A 37 -20.59 14.09 -7.90
N GLN A 38 -20.67 13.14 -8.85
CA GLN A 38 -21.93 12.47 -9.15
C GLN A 38 -22.17 11.37 -8.11
N THR A 39 -23.25 11.50 -7.39
CA THR A 39 -23.70 10.48 -6.42
C THR A 39 -24.41 9.33 -7.12
N GLY A 40 -24.54 8.20 -6.44
CA GLY A 40 -25.24 7.02 -6.96
C GLY A 40 -25.60 6.07 -5.81
N THR A 41 -26.15 4.92 -6.15
CA THR A 41 -26.47 3.90 -5.14
C THR A 41 -25.19 3.30 -4.57
N ILE A 42 -25.04 3.31 -3.24
CA ILE A 42 -23.99 2.59 -2.53
C ILE A 42 -24.40 1.11 -2.49
N THR A 43 -23.62 0.26 -3.15
CA THR A 43 -23.93 -1.19 -3.26
C THR A 43 -23.28 -2.00 -2.15
N ASP A 44 -22.19 -1.50 -1.57
CA ASP A 44 -21.47 -2.17 -0.48
C ASP A 44 -20.67 -1.15 0.33
N ARG A 45 -20.55 -1.38 1.63
CA ARG A 45 -19.73 -0.56 2.55
C ARG A 45 -19.17 -1.42 3.68
N SER A 46 -17.91 -1.14 4.02
CA SER A 46 -17.23 -1.83 5.11
C SER A 46 -16.16 -0.92 5.73
N VAL A 47 -15.84 -1.16 6.99
CA VAL A 47 -14.65 -0.57 7.64
C VAL A 47 -13.51 -1.55 7.47
N LEU A 48 -12.42 -1.08 6.86
CA LEU A 48 -11.20 -1.85 6.67
C LEU A 48 -10.12 -1.34 7.63
N PRO A 49 -9.82 -2.04 8.73
CA PRO A 49 -8.73 -1.66 9.61
C PRO A 49 -7.40 -1.83 8.87
N MET A 50 -6.68 -0.74 8.70
CA MET A 50 -5.38 -0.75 8.06
C MET A 50 -4.32 -1.27 9.02
N ARG A 51 -3.52 -2.22 8.57
CA ARG A 51 -2.39 -2.76 9.32
C ARG A 51 -1.20 -2.96 8.40
N SER A 52 0.00 -2.93 8.99
CA SER A 52 1.24 -3.32 8.33
C SER A 52 1.84 -4.52 9.05
N PHE A 53 2.32 -5.47 8.27
CA PHE A 53 3.00 -6.65 8.81
C PHE A 53 4.02 -7.14 7.79
N VAL A 54 5.20 -7.54 8.26
CA VAL A 54 6.22 -8.20 7.45
C VAL A 54 6.82 -9.33 8.27
N GLN A 55 6.69 -10.56 7.76
CA GLN A 55 7.38 -11.71 8.30
C GLN A 55 8.83 -11.74 7.82
N SER A 56 9.77 -11.77 8.76
CA SER A 56 11.19 -11.88 8.45
C SER A 56 11.82 -12.94 9.35
N PRO A 57 12.46 -13.98 8.80
CA PRO A 57 12.58 -14.30 7.37
C PRO A 57 11.25 -14.81 6.76
N MET A 58 11.13 -14.76 5.43
CA MET A 58 9.98 -15.29 4.67
C MET A 58 10.11 -16.80 4.39
N ARG A 59 11.16 -17.43 4.90
CA ARG A 59 11.42 -18.86 4.76
C ARG A 59 11.88 -19.45 6.10
N HIS A 60 11.40 -20.66 6.38
CA HIS A 60 11.92 -21.49 7.47
C HIS A 60 12.00 -22.96 7.02
N GLY A 61 13.23 -23.46 6.86
CA GLY A 61 13.47 -24.81 6.35
C GLY A 61 12.87 -25.02 4.95
N ARG A 62 11.82 -25.83 4.85
CA ARG A 62 11.08 -26.12 3.61
C ARG A 62 9.77 -25.34 3.48
N LEU A 63 9.43 -24.52 4.47
CA LEU A 63 8.29 -23.62 4.43
C LEU A 63 8.70 -22.29 3.80
N PHE A 64 7.96 -21.84 2.77
CA PHE A 64 8.10 -20.55 2.14
C PHE A 64 6.79 -19.78 2.28
N LEU A 65 6.87 -18.50 2.58
CA LEU A 65 5.74 -17.59 2.66
C LEU A 65 5.79 -16.62 1.47
N ALA A 66 4.64 -16.27 0.93
CA ALA A 66 4.52 -15.30 -0.16
C ALA A 66 3.20 -14.52 -0.04
N GLY A 67 3.13 -13.32 -0.59
CA GLY A 67 1.95 -12.47 -0.56
C GLY A 67 1.51 -12.12 0.86
N ASP A 68 0.21 -12.04 1.09
CA ASP A 68 -0.38 -11.62 2.38
C ASP A 68 -0.02 -12.54 3.55
N ALA A 69 0.42 -13.78 3.29
CA ALA A 69 0.95 -14.67 4.30
C ALA A 69 2.33 -14.21 4.85
N ALA A 70 3.08 -13.47 4.04
CA ALA A 70 4.40 -12.95 4.38
C ALA A 70 4.39 -11.46 4.74
N HIS A 71 3.54 -10.67 4.07
CA HIS A 71 3.51 -9.22 4.26
C HIS A 71 2.13 -8.62 3.95
N ILE A 72 1.72 -7.70 4.79
CA ILE A 72 0.52 -6.88 4.61
C ILE A 72 0.98 -5.43 4.58
N VAL A 73 0.63 -4.70 3.52
CA VAL A 73 0.94 -3.28 3.36
C VAL A 73 -0.34 -2.47 3.28
N PRO A 74 -0.37 -1.24 3.81
CA PRO A 74 -1.53 -0.36 3.66
C PRO A 74 -1.87 -0.15 2.18
N PRO A 75 -3.16 -0.07 1.81
CA PRO A 75 -3.58 0.06 0.41
C PRO A 75 -3.20 1.40 -0.22
N THR A 76 -2.80 2.40 0.56
CA THR A 76 -2.45 3.76 0.10
C THR A 76 -1.42 3.77 -1.04
N GLY A 77 -0.44 2.86 -1.00
CA GLY A 77 0.57 2.73 -2.05
C GLY A 77 0.17 1.81 -3.21
N ALA A 78 -0.98 1.12 -3.14
CA ALA A 78 -1.44 0.14 -4.12
C ALA A 78 -0.41 -0.96 -4.46
N LYS A 79 0.36 -1.43 -3.46
CA LYS A 79 1.52 -2.35 -3.66
C LYS A 79 1.24 -3.82 -3.37
N GLY A 80 0.17 -4.17 -2.64
CA GLY A 80 -0.04 -5.53 -2.13
C GLY A 80 -0.01 -6.61 -3.23
N LEU A 81 -0.86 -6.46 -4.27
CA LEU A 81 -0.90 -7.41 -5.38
C LEU A 81 0.44 -7.50 -6.12
N ASN A 82 1.08 -6.37 -6.39
CA ASN A 82 2.35 -6.32 -7.11
C ASN A 82 3.48 -7.01 -6.32
N LEU A 83 3.48 -6.89 -4.99
CA LEU A 83 4.40 -7.61 -4.12
C LEU A 83 4.16 -9.13 -4.18
N ALA A 84 2.91 -9.55 -4.05
CA ALA A 84 2.55 -10.97 -4.11
C ALA A 84 2.96 -11.61 -5.45
N VAL A 85 2.74 -10.92 -6.58
CA VAL A 85 3.17 -11.38 -7.90
C VAL A 85 4.70 -11.42 -8.00
N ALA A 86 5.41 -10.44 -7.43
CA ALA A 86 6.88 -10.43 -7.42
C ALA A 86 7.45 -11.59 -6.58
N ASP A 87 6.83 -11.92 -5.44
CA ASP A 87 7.23 -13.08 -4.64
C ASP A 87 7.10 -14.38 -5.43
N VAL A 88 5.99 -14.55 -6.17
CA VAL A 88 5.80 -15.72 -7.04
C VAL A 88 6.87 -15.76 -8.14
N GLY A 89 7.20 -14.59 -8.72
CA GLY A 89 8.25 -14.48 -9.73
C GLY A 89 9.64 -14.91 -9.26
N LEU A 90 9.93 -14.74 -7.95
CA LEU A 90 11.17 -15.20 -7.32
C LEU A 90 11.06 -16.66 -6.86
N LEU A 91 9.94 -17.03 -6.27
CA LEU A 91 9.78 -18.31 -5.60
C LEU A 91 9.56 -19.46 -6.60
N ALA A 92 8.84 -19.23 -7.70
CA ALA A 92 8.55 -20.29 -8.66
C ALA A 92 9.81 -20.88 -9.31
N PRO A 93 10.75 -20.10 -9.89
CA PRO A 93 12.00 -20.65 -10.39
C PRO A 93 12.85 -21.30 -9.28
N ALA A 94 12.89 -20.71 -8.08
CA ALA A 94 13.62 -21.26 -6.94
C ALA A 94 13.11 -22.65 -6.54
N LEU A 95 11.80 -22.88 -6.55
CA LEU A 95 11.21 -24.19 -6.28
C LEU A 95 11.45 -25.19 -7.42
N VAL A 96 11.41 -24.72 -8.67
CA VAL A 96 11.72 -25.58 -9.84
C VAL A 96 13.15 -26.09 -9.75
N ASP A 97 14.12 -25.22 -9.49
CA ASP A 97 15.53 -25.61 -9.37
C ASP A 97 15.77 -26.54 -8.17
N LEU A 98 15.16 -26.20 -7.02
CA LEU A 98 15.25 -27.04 -5.82
C LEU A 98 14.71 -28.46 -6.05
N ILE A 99 13.57 -28.58 -6.76
CA ILE A 99 12.87 -29.87 -6.91
C ILE A 99 13.48 -30.69 -8.06
N ARG A 100 13.84 -30.06 -9.19
CA ARG A 100 14.27 -30.77 -10.38
C ARG A 100 15.77 -30.98 -10.43
N ASN A 101 16.55 -30.01 -9.92
CA ASN A 101 18.00 -29.96 -10.08
C ASN A 101 18.74 -30.14 -8.74
N ASP A 102 18.00 -30.26 -7.61
CA ASP A 102 18.53 -30.23 -6.23
C ASP A 102 19.42 -28.99 -5.96
N ASP A 103 19.18 -27.90 -6.73
CA ASP A 103 19.88 -26.64 -6.58
C ASP A 103 19.12 -25.76 -5.57
N ARG A 104 19.83 -25.40 -4.49
CA ARG A 104 19.26 -24.63 -3.36
C ARG A 104 19.55 -23.14 -3.45
N GLN A 105 20.38 -22.69 -4.37
CA GLN A 105 20.92 -21.33 -4.38
C GLN A 105 19.79 -20.27 -4.38
N LEU A 106 18.84 -20.38 -5.30
CA LEU A 106 17.70 -19.44 -5.37
C LEU A 106 16.77 -19.57 -4.16
N ALA A 107 16.52 -20.80 -3.73
CA ALA A 107 15.66 -21.05 -2.56
C ALA A 107 16.28 -20.53 -1.27
N ASP A 108 17.58 -20.67 -1.08
CA ASP A 108 18.29 -20.16 0.09
C ASP A 108 18.35 -18.62 0.08
N GLY A 109 18.46 -17.98 -1.08
CA GLY A 109 18.46 -16.52 -1.23
C GLY A 109 17.08 -15.86 -1.33
N TYR A 110 15.98 -16.65 -1.37
CA TYR A 110 14.62 -16.13 -1.60
C TYR A 110 14.23 -15.03 -0.61
N SER A 111 14.35 -15.32 0.69
CA SER A 111 13.92 -14.41 1.74
C SER A 111 14.62 -13.05 1.65
N ASP A 112 15.95 -13.04 1.51
CA ASP A 112 16.72 -11.81 1.45
C ASP A 112 16.40 -10.99 0.19
N THR A 113 16.19 -11.67 -0.93
CA THR A 113 15.85 -11.03 -2.20
C THR A 113 14.44 -10.42 -2.16
N ALA A 114 13.46 -11.16 -1.67
CA ALA A 114 12.08 -10.68 -1.55
C ALA A 114 11.96 -9.53 -0.55
N LEU A 115 12.59 -9.64 0.63
CA LEU A 115 12.50 -8.65 1.71
C LEU A 115 13.02 -7.27 1.31
N ARG A 116 14.06 -7.17 0.45
CA ARG A 116 14.51 -5.85 -0.05
C ARG A 116 13.37 -5.09 -0.72
N ARG A 117 12.61 -5.77 -1.56
CA ARG A 117 11.45 -5.16 -2.26
C ARG A 117 10.29 -4.92 -1.32
N VAL A 118 9.99 -5.89 -0.43
CA VAL A 118 8.91 -5.77 0.56
C VAL A 118 9.12 -4.55 1.44
N TRP A 119 10.31 -4.37 2.01
CA TRP A 119 10.60 -3.22 2.87
C TRP A 119 10.53 -1.90 2.13
N ARG A 120 10.99 -1.83 0.88
CA ARG A 120 10.86 -0.62 0.07
C ARG A 120 9.40 -0.25 -0.18
N CYS A 121 8.57 -1.22 -0.55
CA CYS A 121 7.14 -0.98 -0.80
C CYS A 121 6.38 -0.67 0.49
N THR A 122 6.73 -1.32 1.60
CA THR A 122 6.16 -1.03 2.92
C THR A 122 6.50 0.40 3.36
N HIS A 123 7.77 0.82 3.21
CA HIS A 123 8.19 2.19 3.47
C HIS A 123 7.43 3.20 2.60
N PHE A 124 7.29 2.94 1.31
CA PHE A 124 6.53 3.82 0.43
C PHE A 124 5.06 3.93 0.85
N SER A 125 4.41 2.82 1.17
CA SER A 125 3.02 2.82 1.63
C SER A 125 2.86 3.55 2.97
N TRP A 126 3.81 3.37 3.90
CA TRP A 126 3.86 4.13 5.15
C TRP A 126 4.05 5.62 4.89
N TRP A 127 5.01 6.01 4.04
CA TRP A 127 5.26 7.40 3.69
C TRP A 127 4.02 8.07 3.06
N MET A 128 3.37 7.42 2.11
CA MET A 128 2.13 7.90 1.49
C MET A 128 1.01 8.05 2.52
N THR A 129 0.84 7.07 3.40
CA THR A 129 -0.17 7.12 4.47
C THR A 129 0.10 8.29 5.41
N THR A 130 1.34 8.44 5.88
CA THR A 130 1.74 9.53 6.79
C THR A 130 1.57 10.91 6.15
N MET A 131 1.82 11.03 4.86
CA MET A 131 1.69 12.29 4.12
C MET A 131 0.23 12.68 3.85
N LEU A 132 -0.65 11.69 3.59
CA LEU A 132 -2.00 11.95 3.07
C LEU A 132 -3.12 11.81 4.11
N HIS A 133 -2.90 11.03 5.18
CA HIS A 133 -3.90 10.87 6.22
C HIS A 133 -3.82 12.03 7.20
N THR A 134 -4.94 12.74 7.35
CA THR A 134 -5.05 13.91 8.22
C THR A 134 -4.65 13.56 9.66
N SER A 135 -3.74 14.34 10.24
CA SER A 135 -3.40 14.29 11.66
C SER A 135 -4.28 15.26 12.46
N GLU A 136 -4.68 14.87 13.66
CA GLU A 136 -5.35 15.75 14.63
C GLU A 136 -4.34 16.69 15.33
N ASP A 137 -3.06 16.35 15.34
CA ASP A 137 -2.00 17.21 15.87
C ASP A 137 -1.69 18.34 14.88
N PRO A 138 -1.85 19.62 15.28
CA PRO A 138 -1.59 20.75 14.40
C PRO A 138 -0.14 20.84 13.90
N PHE A 139 0.83 20.36 14.68
CA PHE A 139 2.23 20.35 14.27
C PHE A 139 2.46 19.33 13.16
N ASP A 140 1.96 18.09 13.31
CA ASP A 140 2.04 17.06 12.30
C ASP A 140 1.29 17.47 11.02
N ALA A 141 0.13 18.11 11.15
CA ALA A 141 -0.63 18.64 10.01
C ALA A 141 0.19 19.66 9.19
N GLN A 142 0.98 20.53 9.86
CA GLN A 142 1.88 21.46 9.17
C GLN A 142 3.07 20.74 8.48
N LEU A 143 3.61 19.69 9.10
CA LEU A 143 4.65 18.86 8.47
C LEU A 143 4.11 18.17 7.22
N GLN A 144 2.89 17.61 7.26
CA GLN A 144 2.22 17.00 6.11
C GLN A 144 2.04 18.00 4.95
N LEU A 145 1.52 19.20 5.26
CA LEU A 145 1.37 20.26 4.26
C LEU A 145 2.71 20.71 3.66
N SER A 146 3.75 20.81 4.49
CA SER A 146 5.09 21.16 4.03
C SER A 146 5.65 20.10 3.08
N GLN A 147 5.45 18.81 3.41
CA GLN A 147 5.87 17.69 2.56
C GLN A 147 5.12 17.66 1.24
N LEU A 148 3.79 17.86 1.24
CA LEU A 148 2.97 17.94 0.03
C LEU A 148 3.42 19.09 -0.89
N ARG A 149 3.70 20.28 -0.31
CA ARG A 149 4.23 21.44 -1.05
C ARG A 149 5.59 21.14 -1.67
N TRP A 150 6.48 20.47 -0.92
CA TRP A 150 7.78 20.08 -1.45
C TRP A 150 7.64 19.11 -2.63
N VAL A 151 6.82 18.07 -2.51
CA VAL A 151 6.58 17.11 -3.61
C VAL A 151 5.98 17.81 -4.83
N ALA A 152 5.03 18.75 -4.62
CA ALA A 152 4.36 19.47 -5.69
C ALA A 152 5.24 20.51 -6.40
N SER A 153 6.26 21.06 -5.73
CA SER A 153 7.08 22.17 -6.24
C SER A 153 8.53 21.79 -6.60
N SER A 154 8.97 20.58 -6.24
CA SER A 154 10.33 20.09 -6.49
C SER A 154 10.32 18.96 -7.51
N GLU A 155 11.06 19.12 -8.62
CA GLU A 155 11.22 18.06 -9.62
C GLU A 155 11.80 16.77 -9.00
N ALA A 156 12.81 16.90 -8.11
CA ALA A 156 13.37 15.75 -7.41
C ALA A 156 12.35 15.07 -6.48
N GLY A 157 11.52 15.86 -5.77
CA GLY A 157 10.44 15.35 -4.93
C GLY A 157 9.39 14.61 -5.74
N ALA A 158 8.92 15.20 -6.84
CA ALA A 158 7.95 14.60 -7.75
C ALA A 158 8.51 13.32 -8.41
N THR A 159 9.77 13.34 -8.87
CA THR A 159 10.44 12.17 -9.44
C THR A 159 10.56 11.04 -8.42
N GLY A 160 10.99 11.34 -7.18
CA GLY A 160 11.07 10.35 -6.12
C GLY A 160 9.72 9.71 -5.77
N LEU A 161 8.65 10.50 -5.75
CA LEU A 161 7.28 9.98 -5.59
C LEU A 161 6.90 9.07 -6.75
N ALA A 162 7.11 9.53 -7.99
CA ALA A 162 6.74 8.80 -9.20
C ALA A 162 7.49 7.45 -9.32
N GLU A 163 8.80 7.43 -9.06
CA GLU A 163 9.61 6.20 -9.05
C GLU A 163 9.11 5.18 -8.03
N ASN A 164 8.81 5.63 -6.81
CA ASN A 164 8.29 4.75 -5.77
C ASN A 164 6.86 4.29 -6.09
N TYR A 165 6.04 5.16 -6.71
CA TYR A 165 4.69 4.82 -7.12
C TYR A 165 4.70 3.82 -8.29
N ALA A 166 5.48 4.03 -9.33
CA ALA A 166 5.65 3.08 -10.43
C ALA A 166 6.31 1.78 -9.99
N GLY A 167 7.27 1.88 -9.08
CA GLY A 167 8.09 0.77 -8.60
C GLY A 167 9.32 0.55 -9.48
N LEU A 168 10.35 -0.06 -8.91
CA LEU A 168 11.54 -0.46 -9.64
C LEU A 168 11.41 -1.87 -10.20
N PRO A 169 12.16 -2.19 -11.28
CA PRO A 169 12.26 -3.56 -11.80
C PRO A 169 12.66 -4.57 -10.72
N ILE A 170 12.28 -5.84 -10.94
CA ILE A 170 12.73 -6.96 -10.10
C ILE A 170 14.24 -7.10 -10.30
N GLY A 171 15.01 -7.09 -9.23
CA GLY A 171 16.48 -7.18 -9.28
C GLY A 171 17.25 -5.98 -8.72
N PHE A 172 16.54 -4.98 -8.19
CA PHE A 172 17.11 -3.87 -7.40
C PHE A 172 16.92 -4.08 -5.91
#